data_d6f13ee9c3fb06e654341005ad610d98
#
_entry.id   d6f13ee9c3fb06e654341005ad610d98
#
_cell.length_a   1.000
_cell.length_b   1.000
_cell.length_c   1.000
_cell.angle_alpha   90.00
_cell.angle_beta   90.00
_cell.angle_gamma   90.00
#
_symmetry.space_group_name_H-M   'P 1'
#
loop_
_entity.id
_entity.type
_entity.pdbx_description
1 polymer ?
#
loop_
_entity_poly.entity_id
_entity_poly.type
_entity_poly.pdbx_seq_one_letter_code
_entity_poly.pdbx_strand_id
1 'polypeptide(L)'
;SVPFVDVVTTGLDPTIPLTTYEWVEWGDPREKEYYEYMLSYSPYDQVSNKEYPNLLVTAGFFDSSVQYWEPLKWVAKLRDHWVGDNELYLNMNMDAGHYGKSGRFRRYREYALEYAFLLSLSEN
;
A
#
# COMPACT_ATOMS: atom_id res chain seq x y z
N SER A 1 -3.27 -5.76 4.53
CA SER A 1 -4.35 -4.84 4.24
C SER A 1 -3.85 -3.63 3.47
N VAL A 2 -4.59 -2.54 3.45
CA VAL A 2 -4.29 -1.37 2.60
C VAL A 2 -3.00 -0.67 3.03
N PRO A 3 -1.95 -0.64 2.19
CA PRO A 3 -0.69 -0.01 2.55
C PRO A 3 -0.68 1.48 2.14
N PHE A 4 -0.38 2.36 3.08
CA PHE A 4 -0.01 3.74 2.81
C PHE A 4 1.50 3.79 2.52
N VAL A 5 1.87 3.87 1.26
CA VAL A 5 3.26 3.61 0.82
C VAL A 5 3.92 4.76 0.07
N ASP A 6 3.15 5.71 -0.44
CA ASP A 6 3.67 6.89 -1.11
C ASP A 6 3.36 8.15 -0.28
N VAL A 7 4.13 8.32 0.77
CA VAL A 7 3.92 9.36 1.77
C VAL A 7 4.07 10.75 1.18
N VAL A 8 5.05 10.94 0.29
CA VAL A 8 5.38 12.26 -0.27
C VAL A 8 4.34 12.71 -1.28
N THR A 9 4.01 11.89 -2.27
CA THR A 9 3.04 12.27 -3.32
C THR A 9 1.66 12.48 -2.73
N THR A 10 1.20 11.59 -1.85
CA THR A 10 -0.09 11.73 -1.16
C THR A 10 -0.09 12.94 -0.23
N GLY A 11 0.99 13.18 0.52
CA GLY A 11 1.13 14.34 1.39
C GLY A 11 1.17 15.69 0.66
N LEU A 12 1.54 15.71 -0.63
CA LEU A 12 1.55 16.91 -1.47
C LEU A 12 0.19 17.22 -2.11
N ASP A 13 -0.76 16.28 -2.08
CA ASP A 13 -2.07 16.44 -2.72
C ASP A 13 -3.14 16.94 -1.74
N PRO A 14 -3.46 18.25 -1.74
CA PRO A 14 -4.45 18.82 -0.83
C PRO A 14 -5.90 18.41 -1.16
N THR A 15 -6.14 17.74 -2.29
CA THR A 15 -7.47 17.26 -2.67
C THR A 15 -7.85 15.95 -1.99
N ILE A 16 -6.86 15.22 -1.47
CA ILE A 16 -7.08 14.00 -0.71
C ILE A 16 -7.61 14.36 0.69
N PRO A 17 -8.72 13.76 1.15
CA PRO A 17 -9.29 14.05 2.46
C PRO A 17 -8.27 13.90 3.60
N LEU A 18 -8.29 14.84 4.53
CA LEU A 18 -7.44 14.91 5.72
C LEU A 18 -5.95 15.26 5.47
N THR A 19 -5.44 15.27 4.24
CA THR A 19 -4.03 15.53 3.94
C THR A 19 -3.50 16.82 4.59
N THR A 20 -4.23 17.93 4.46
CA THR A 20 -3.79 19.22 5.02
C THR A 20 -3.82 19.25 6.56
N TYR A 21 -4.68 18.46 7.19
CA TYR A 21 -4.69 18.31 8.65
C TYR A 21 -3.47 17.55 9.15
N GLU A 22 -3.01 16.59 8.37
CA GLU A 22 -1.85 15.76 8.71
C GLU A 22 -0.53 16.54 8.63
N TRP A 23 -0.48 17.66 7.91
CA TRP A 23 0.71 18.52 7.87
C TRP A 23 1.11 19.07 9.24
N VAL A 24 0.15 19.28 10.12
CA VAL A 24 0.42 19.74 11.50
C VAL A 24 1.09 18.62 12.32
N GLU A 25 0.74 17.37 12.03
CA GLU A 25 1.23 16.20 12.77
C GLU A 25 2.54 15.65 12.19
N TRP A 26 2.62 15.54 10.87
CA TRP A 26 3.74 14.88 10.17
C TRP A 26 4.76 15.86 9.55
N GLY A 27 4.42 17.13 9.48
CA GLY A 27 5.16 18.14 8.75
C GLY A 27 4.59 18.40 7.35
N ASP A 28 4.81 19.62 6.86
CA ASP A 28 4.37 20.06 5.53
C ASP A 28 5.40 19.62 4.47
N PRO A 29 5.08 18.70 3.56
CA PRO A 29 6.02 18.21 2.56
C PRO A 29 6.42 19.27 1.50
N ARG A 30 5.79 20.43 1.49
CA ARG A 30 6.21 21.57 0.65
C ARG A 30 7.47 22.25 1.21
N GLU A 31 7.78 22.03 2.48
CA GLU A 31 9.00 22.49 3.11
C GLU A 31 10.12 21.46 2.93
N LYS A 32 11.30 21.90 2.48
CA LYS A 32 12.42 21.03 2.11
C LYS A 32 12.81 20.03 3.20
N GLU A 33 12.87 20.48 4.45
CA GLU A 33 13.26 19.62 5.58
C GLU A 33 12.29 18.47 5.78
N TYR A 34 10.99 18.72 5.78
CA TYR A 34 9.97 17.68 5.91
C TYR A 34 9.90 16.79 4.68
N TYR A 35 10.06 17.36 3.48
CA TYR A 35 10.15 16.59 2.24
C TYR A 35 11.28 15.57 2.27
N GLU A 36 12.50 15.98 2.60
CA GLU A 36 13.67 15.10 2.67
C GLU A 36 13.50 14.02 3.75
N TYR A 37 12.93 14.39 4.90
CA TYR A 37 12.63 13.43 5.95
C TYR A 37 11.59 12.39 5.52
N MET A 38 10.49 12.81 4.89
CA MET A 38 9.46 11.90 4.39
C MET A 38 9.99 10.96 3.30
N LEU A 39 10.82 11.44 2.39
CA LEU A 39 11.48 10.61 1.40
C LEU A 39 12.28 9.48 2.04
N SER A 40 12.93 9.74 3.15
CA SER A 40 13.82 8.78 3.80
C SER A 40 13.09 7.53 4.34
N TYR A 41 11.79 7.63 4.62
CA TYR A 41 11.01 6.50 5.12
C TYR A 41 9.82 6.10 4.23
N SER A 42 9.52 6.85 3.17
CA SER A 42 8.42 6.52 2.25
C SER A 42 8.68 5.18 1.54
N PRO A 43 7.88 4.14 1.77
CA PRO A 43 8.15 2.81 1.20
C PRO A 43 8.27 2.79 -0.32
N TYR A 44 7.49 3.62 -1.02
CA TYR A 44 7.55 3.74 -2.47
C TYR A 44 8.92 4.28 -2.93
N ASP A 45 9.41 5.31 -2.25
CA ASP A 45 10.67 5.99 -2.60
C ASP A 45 11.91 5.17 -2.21
N GLN A 46 11.76 4.26 -1.24
CA GLN A 46 12.83 3.39 -0.76
C GLN A 46 12.90 2.03 -1.48
N VAL A 47 12.11 1.80 -2.52
CA VAL A 47 12.21 0.57 -3.33
C VAL A 47 13.55 0.52 -4.03
N SER A 48 14.28 -0.58 -3.87
CA SER A 48 15.58 -0.84 -4.47
C SER A 48 15.70 -2.29 -4.92
N ASN A 49 16.73 -2.59 -5.72
CA ASN A 49 17.03 -3.96 -6.14
C ASN A 49 17.52 -4.78 -4.95
N LYS A 50 16.65 -5.59 -4.39
CA LYS A 50 16.96 -6.50 -3.28
C LYS A 50 15.96 -7.64 -3.21
N GLU A 51 16.29 -8.65 -2.42
CA GLU A 51 15.36 -9.71 -2.06
C GLU A 51 14.31 -9.19 -1.08
N TYR A 52 13.04 -9.31 -1.45
CA TYR A 52 11.92 -9.00 -0.60
C TYR A 52 11.27 -10.29 -0.08
N PRO A 53 10.62 -10.27 1.08
CA PRO A 53 9.85 -11.42 1.54
C PRO A 53 8.64 -11.68 0.61
N ASN A 54 8.01 -12.85 0.76
CA ASN A 54 6.74 -13.10 0.10
C ASN A 54 5.69 -12.06 0.54
N LEU A 55 5.05 -11.40 -0.41
CA LEU A 55 4.12 -10.31 -0.14
C LEU A 55 2.76 -10.55 -0.79
N LEU A 56 1.71 -10.39 0.01
CA LEU A 56 0.34 -10.21 -0.45
C LEU A 56 -0.13 -8.79 -0.10
N VAL A 57 -0.35 -7.97 -1.11
CA VAL A 57 -0.89 -6.62 -0.98
C VAL A 57 -2.38 -6.64 -1.30
N THR A 58 -3.20 -6.12 -0.39
CA THR A 58 -4.65 -6.01 -0.58
C THR A 58 -5.07 -4.56 -0.55
N ALA A 59 -5.94 -4.14 -1.47
CA ALA A 59 -6.41 -2.78 -1.59
C ALA A 59 -7.84 -2.71 -2.13
N GLY A 60 -8.50 -1.57 -1.98
CA GLY A 60 -9.84 -1.29 -2.52
C GLY A 60 -9.81 -0.20 -3.57
N PHE A 61 -10.50 -0.39 -4.67
CA PHE A 61 -10.56 0.60 -5.75
C PHE A 61 -11.27 1.89 -5.34
N PHE A 62 -12.30 1.78 -4.49
CA PHE A 62 -13.05 2.92 -3.95
C PHE A 62 -12.57 3.40 -2.59
N ASP A 63 -11.32 3.16 -2.27
CA ASP A 63 -10.71 3.63 -1.03
C ASP A 63 -10.52 5.15 -1.08
N SER A 64 -11.19 5.87 -0.18
CA SER A 64 -11.10 7.34 -0.08
C SER A 64 -9.99 7.81 0.86
N SER A 65 -9.44 6.92 1.67
CA SER A 65 -8.39 7.23 2.65
C SER A 65 -6.99 6.98 2.08
N VAL A 66 -6.82 5.84 1.40
CA VAL A 66 -5.60 5.49 0.68
C VAL A 66 -5.96 5.24 -0.77
N GLN A 67 -5.57 6.14 -1.66
CA GLN A 67 -5.93 6.06 -3.07
C GLN A 67 -5.48 4.74 -3.71
N TYR A 68 -6.33 4.14 -4.54
CA TYR A 68 -6.07 2.82 -5.14
C TYR A 68 -4.78 2.75 -5.95
N TRP A 69 -4.38 3.87 -6.56
CA TRP A 69 -3.16 3.95 -7.35
C TRP A 69 -1.89 3.84 -6.52
N GLU A 70 -1.94 4.16 -5.24
CA GLU A 70 -0.80 4.13 -4.34
C GLU A 70 -0.24 2.71 -4.15
N PRO A 71 -1.02 1.71 -3.67
CA PRO A 71 -0.55 0.32 -3.63
C PRO A 71 -0.28 -0.27 -5.03
N LEU A 72 -1.03 0.14 -6.04
CA LEU A 72 -0.86 -0.35 -7.41
C LEU A 72 0.50 0.02 -7.98
N LYS A 73 0.88 1.29 -7.92
CA LYS A 73 2.18 1.74 -8.41
C LYS A 73 3.35 1.24 -7.56
N TRP A 74 3.15 1.06 -6.26
CA TRP A 74 4.15 0.48 -5.38
C TRP A 74 4.45 -0.98 -5.76
N VAL A 75 3.44 -1.79 -5.98
CA VAL A 75 3.61 -3.18 -6.45
C VAL A 75 4.27 -3.23 -7.82
N ALA A 76 3.93 -2.32 -8.73
CA ALA A 76 4.58 -2.22 -10.04
C ALA A 76 6.07 -1.92 -9.90
N LYS A 77 6.43 -0.95 -9.06
CA LYS A 77 7.83 -0.60 -8.77
C LYS A 77 8.58 -1.73 -8.10
N LEU A 78 7.96 -2.42 -7.14
CA LEU A 78 8.54 -3.61 -6.51
C LEU A 78 8.85 -4.70 -7.54
N ARG A 79 7.96 -4.96 -8.49
CA ARG A 79 8.19 -5.96 -9.56
C ARG A 79 9.40 -5.64 -10.41
N ASP A 80 9.61 -4.37 -10.74
CA ASP A 80 10.79 -3.92 -11.50
C ASP A 80 12.10 -4.13 -10.74
N HIS A 81 12.06 -4.09 -9.40
CA HIS A 81 13.25 -4.20 -8.54
C HIS A 81 13.33 -5.54 -7.80
N TRP A 82 12.42 -6.47 -8.10
CA TRP A 82 12.32 -7.75 -7.40
C TRP A 82 13.49 -8.66 -7.75
N VAL A 83 14.18 -9.14 -6.73
CA VAL A 83 15.28 -10.09 -6.87
C VAL A 83 14.91 -11.38 -6.14
N GLY A 84 15.18 -12.54 -6.77
CA GLY A 84 14.87 -13.84 -6.20
C GLY A 84 13.48 -14.37 -6.55
N ASP A 85 13.10 -15.48 -5.92
CA ASP A 85 11.93 -16.29 -6.28
C ASP A 85 10.73 -16.10 -5.34
N ASN A 86 10.81 -15.16 -4.41
CA ASN A 86 9.70 -14.87 -3.51
C ASN A 86 8.49 -14.31 -4.26
N GLU A 87 7.31 -14.57 -3.74
CA GLU A 87 6.04 -14.26 -4.41
C GLU A 87 5.55 -12.86 -4.07
N LEU A 88 5.04 -12.15 -5.07
CA LEU A 88 4.42 -10.84 -4.94
C LEU A 88 3.04 -10.84 -5.59
N TYR A 89 1.99 -10.74 -4.77
CA TYR A 89 0.60 -10.66 -5.23
C TYR A 89 -0.04 -9.35 -4.86
N LEU A 90 -0.86 -8.83 -5.77
CA LEU A 90 -1.77 -7.71 -5.51
C LEU A 90 -3.21 -8.17 -5.71
N ASN A 91 -4.01 -8.07 -4.65
CA ASN A 91 -5.46 -8.24 -4.71
C ASN A 91 -6.15 -6.89 -4.61
N MET A 92 -6.58 -6.36 -5.77
CA MET A 92 -7.37 -5.13 -5.84
C MET A 92 -8.85 -5.46 -5.81
N ASN A 93 -9.54 -5.06 -4.73
CA ASN A 93 -10.97 -5.23 -4.62
C ASN A 93 -11.69 -4.10 -5.38
N MET A 94 -12.30 -4.42 -6.50
CA MET A 94 -12.95 -3.45 -7.39
C MET A 94 -14.29 -2.91 -6.86
N ASP A 95 -14.86 -3.54 -5.80
CA ASP A 95 -16.17 -3.20 -5.25
C ASP A 95 -16.11 -2.67 -3.80
N ALA A 96 -14.91 -2.40 -3.29
CA ALA A 96 -14.75 -2.04 -1.89
C ALA A 96 -13.90 -0.80 -1.68
N GLY A 97 -14.17 -0.10 -0.56
CA GLY A 97 -13.37 0.98 -0.03
C GLY A 97 -12.33 0.50 0.99
N HIS A 98 -11.93 1.42 1.87
CA HIS A 98 -10.83 1.22 2.85
C HIS A 98 -11.03 0.03 3.79
N TYR A 99 -12.24 -0.22 4.22
CA TYR A 99 -12.56 -1.28 5.19
C TYR A 99 -12.94 -2.63 4.55
N GLY A 100 -12.71 -2.79 3.25
CA GLY A 100 -13.03 -4.02 2.53
C GLY A 100 -14.52 -4.13 2.18
N LYS A 101 -14.93 -5.35 1.80
CA LYS A 101 -16.31 -5.61 1.40
C LYS A 101 -17.26 -5.61 2.59
N SER A 102 -18.41 -4.99 2.42
CA SER A 102 -19.52 -5.11 3.36
C SER A 102 -20.19 -6.49 3.28
N GLY A 103 -20.69 -6.96 4.42
CA GLY A 103 -21.34 -8.26 4.53
C GLY A 103 -20.42 -9.40 5.00
N ARG A 104 -20.97 -10.24 5.91
CA ARG A 104 -20.21 -11.29 6.61
C ARG A 104 -19.51 -12.27 5.65
N PHE A 105 -20.24 -12.80 4.68
CA PHE A 105 -19.69 -13.83 3.77
C PHE A 105 -18.68 -13.29 2.77
N ARG A 106 -18.83 -12.02 2.35
CA ARG A 106 -17.87 -11.38 1.47
C ARG A 106 -16.55 -11.14 2.19
N ARG A 107 -16.60 -10.72 3.45
CA ARG A 107 -15.43 -10.55 4.30
C ARG A 107 -14.69 -11.87 4.57
N TYR A 108 -15.43 -12.97 4.74
CA TYR A 108 -14.81 -14.29 4.91
C TYR A 108 -14.01 -14.73 3.69
N ARG A 109 -14.40 -14.32 2.47
CA ARG A 109 -13.61 -14.59 1.27
C ARG A 109 -12.27 -13.84 1.26
N GLU A 110 -12.25 -12.61 1.78
CA GLU A 110 -11.02 -11.84 1.93
C GLU A 110 -10.08 -12.53 2.92
N TYR A 111 -10.59 -12.95 4.07
CA TYR A 111 -9.81 -13.72 5.04
C TYR A 111 -9.32 -15.07 4.48
N ALA A 112 -10.17 -15.75 3.73
CA ALA A 112 -9.79 -17.01 3.09
C ALA A 112 -8.62 -16.85 2.11
N LEU A 113 -8.57 -15.75 1.35
CA LEU A 113 -7.43 -15.42 0.48
C LEU A 113 -6.15 -15.21 1.28
N GLU A 114 -6.23 -14.43 2.36
CA GLU A 114 -5.07 -14.17 3.23
C GLU A 114 -4.54 -15.47 3.86
N TYR A 115 -5.42 -16.31 4.40
CA TYR A 115 -5.04 -17.62 4.94
C TYR A 115 -4.50 -18.57 3.88
N ALA A 116 -5.09 -18.59 2.68
CA ALA A 116 -4.60 -19.41 1.58
C ALA A 116 -3.17 -19.03 1.18
N PHE A 117 -2.88 -17.72 1.12
CA PHE A 117 -1.53 -17.23 0.87
C PHE A 117 -0.55 -17.70 1.96
N LEU A 118 -0.89 -17.52 3.24
CA LEU A 118 -0.04 -17.94 4.35
C LEU A 118 0.21 -19.47 4.35
N LEU A 119 -0.84 -20.25 4.08
CA LEU A 119 -0.72 -21.71 4.01
C LEU A 119 0.13 -22.16 2.82
N SER A 120 0.03 -21.48 1.68
CA SER A 120 0.86 -21.82 0.51
C SER A 120 2.36 -21.66 0.79
N LEU A 121 2.73 -20.69 1.65
CA LEU A 121 4.12 -20.49 2.05
C LEU A 121 4.63 -21.55 3.01
N SER A 122 3.75 -22.17 3.82
CA SER A 122 4.11 -23.22 4.78
C SER A 122 4.31 -24.60 4.13
N GLU A 123 3.85 -24.81 2.90
CA GLU A 123 4.02 -26.04 2.13
C GLU A 123 5.37 -26.13 1.39
N ASN A 124 6.09 -25.04 1.37
CA ASN A 124 7.44 -24.93 0.82
C ASN A 124 8.47 -24.96 1.96
#